data_cfec4df902f0c5a7262e06b97f27a47d
#
_entry.id   cfec4df902f0c5a7262e06b97f27a47d
#
_cell.length_a   1.000
_cell.length_b   1.000
_cell.length_c   1.000
_cell.angle_alpha   90.00
_cell.angle_beta   90.00
_cell.angle_gamma   90.00
#
_symmetry.space_group_name_H-M   'P 1'
#
loop_
_entity.id
_entity.type
_entity.pdbx_description
1 polymer ?
#
loop_
_entity_poly.entity_id
_entity_poly.type
_entity_poly.pdbx_seq_one_letter_code
_entity_poly.pdbx_strand_id
1 'polypeptide(L)'
;MQALKSVWDFFQNEILGMKWLNQLIGNLLEACGLSTETRLGGSVQFFIYDTIKIMLLLGVLILIVSYIQSYFPPERTKKILGRFRGIGANMIAALLGTVTPFCSCSSIPIFIGFTSAGLPLGVTFSFLISSPMVDLGSLVLLMSIFGWKVAIVYVLLGLIIAVAGGSLIEKLHLENEVEEYIKNGKSVDIPQEELHFKDRLHFAWEQDVSTAKKVAPYVLIGVGIGAIIHNWIPEEIIVKILGANNPFGVIIATIAGVPMYADIFGTIPIAEALLAKGALLGVVLSFMMGVTTLSLPSMIMLRKAVKPKLLWIFIAICTVGIILVGYLFNAIQPTLI
;
A
#
# COMPACT_ATOMS: atom_id res chain seq x y z
N MET A 1 18.37 4.35 25.54
CA MET A 1 17.13 3.74 25.04
C MET A 1 15.92 4.66 25.17
N GLN A 2 15.69 5.34 26.31
CA GLN A 2 14.54 6.26 26.46
C GLN A 2 14.52 7.42 25.46
N ALA A 3 15.65 8.08 25.18
CA ALA A 3 15.73 9.18 24.21
C ALA A 3 15.39 8.74 22.77
N LEU A 4 15.84 7.54 22.37
CA LEU A 4 15.52 6.99 21.05
C LEU A 4 14.03 6.67 20.90
N LYS A 5 13.42 6.18 21.99
CA LYS A 5 11.98 5.89 22.05
C LYS A 5 11.16 7.19 22.01
N SER A 6 11.59 8.23 22.73
CA SER A 6 10.93 9.54 22.70
C SER A 6 10.99 10.21 21.32
N VAL A 7 12.14 10.12 20.62
CA VAL A 7 12.28 10.64 19.24
C VAL A 7 11.41 9.82 18.27
N TRP A 8 11.35 8.51 18.45
CA TRP A 8 10.50 7.64 17.65
C TRP A 8 9.01 7.93 17.86
N ASP A 9 8.57 8.07 19.12
CA ASP A 9 7.19 8.40 19.47
C ASP A 9 6.79 9.78 18.92
N PHE A 10 7.70 10.76 18.98
CA PHE A 10 7.48 12.08 18.38
C PHE A 10 7.32 11.97 16.85
N PHE A 11 8.23 11.26 16.18
CA PHE A 11 8.17 11.06 14.75
C PHE A 11 6.86 10.36 14.33
N GLN A 12 6.49 9.31 15.05
CA GLN A 12 5.30 8.52 14.77
C GLN A 12 3.99 9.28 15.04
N ASN A 13 3.92 10.05 16.13
CA ASN A 13 2.68 10.73 16.53
C ASN A 13 2.50 12.10 15.87
N GLU A 14 3.58 12.89 15.78
CA GLU A 14 3.49 14.27 15.32
C GLU A 14 3.78 14.43 13.82
N ILE A 15 4.67 13.60 13.23
CA ILE A 15 5.01 13.70 11.82
C ILE A 15 4.15 12.73 10.98
N LEU A 16 4.14 11.45 11.30
CA LEU A 16 3.37 10.46 10.54
C LEU A 16 1.89 10.46 10.93
N GLY A 17 1.60 10.52 12.24
CA GLY A 17 0.24 10.52 12.77
C GLY A 17 -0.44 11.87 12.68
N MET A 18 0.30 13.00 12.53
CA MET A 18 -0.24 14.37 12.47
C MET A 18 -1.35 14.64 13.49
N LYS A 19 -1.14 14.23 14.76
CA LYS A 19 -2.14 14.41 15.82
C LYS A 19 -2.56 15.88 16.00
N TRP A 20 -1.60 16.80 15.81
CA TRP A 20 -1.86 18.23 15.81
C TRP A 20 -2.90 18.65 14.76
N LEU A 21 -2.85 18.03 13.56
CA LEU A 21 -3.80 18.31 12.46
C LEU A 21 -5.20 17.81 12.83
N ASN A 22 -5.30 16.61 13.43
CA ASN A 22 -6.57 16.06 13.89
C ASN A 22 -7.23 16.95 14.94
N GLN A 23 -6.45 17.44 15.93
CA GLN A 23 -6.94 18.36 16.94
C GLN A 23 -7.37 19.71 16.33
N LEU A 24 -6.58 20.23 15.39
CA LEU A 24 -6.91 21.48 14.71
C LEU A 24 -8.24 21.38 13.96
N ILE A 25 -8.46 20.29 13.21
CA ILE A 25 -9.70 20.07 12.47
C ILE A 25 -10.87 19.86 13.44
N GLY A 26 -10.67 19.12 14.55
CA GLY A 26 -11.68 18.96 15.60
C GLY A 26 -12.13 20.30 16.18
N ASN A 27 -11.20 21.14 16.60
CA ASN A 27 -11.49 22.47 17.13
C ASN A 27 -12.21 23.37 16.11
N LEU A 28 -11.86 23.26 14.83
CA LEU A 28 -12.46 24.02 13.74
C LEU A 28 -13.92 23.59 13.51
N LEU A 29 -14.20 22.30 13.56
CA LEU A 29 -15.56 21.76 13.42
C LEU A 29 -16.44 22.13 14.62
N GLU A 30 -15.90 22.09 15.82
CA GLU A 30 -16.61 22.51 17.03
C GLU A 30 -16.93 24.02 16.98
N ALA A 31 -16.00 24.86 16.52
CA ALA A 31 -16.24 26.28 16.29
C ALA A 31 -17.32 26.54 15.21
N CYS A 32 -17.49 25.64 14.25
CA CYS A 32 -18.54 25.68 13.25
C CYS A 32 -19.89 25.09 13.75
N GLY A 33 -19.98 24.66 15.02
CA GLY A 33 -21.21 24.12 15.61
C GLY A 33 -21.42 22.62 15.34
N LEU A 34 -20.43 21.92 14.76
CA LEU A 34 -20.46 20.48 14.54
C LEU A 34 -19.71 19.78 15.68
N SER A 35 -20.44 19.15 16.60
CA SER A 35 -19.82 18.37 17.68
C SER A 35 -19.14 17.12 17.10
N THR A 36 -17.86 16.96 17.41
CA THR A 36 -17.04 15.80 17.00
C THR A 36 -17.47 14.49 17.65
N GLU A 37 -18.26 14.55 18.73
CA GLU A 37 -18.82 13.36 19.40
C GLU A 37 -20.01 12.76 18.62
N THR A 38 -20.62 13.52 17.71
CA THR A 38 -21.69 12.99 16.86
C THR A 38 -21.13 12.11 15.75
N ARG A 39 -21.89 11.09 15.32
CA ARG A 39 -21.49 10.22 14.20
C ARG A 39 -21.15 11.01 12.94
N LEU A 40 -21.92 12.04 12.63
CA LEU A 40 -21.68 12.92 11.49
C LEU A 40 -20.43 13.78 11.69
N GLY A 41 -20.28 14.43 12.85
CA GLY A 41 -19.12 15.26 13.13
C GLY A 41 -17.81 14.45 13.13
N GLY A 42 -17.81 13.27 13.76
CA GLY A 42 -16.67 12.36 13.73
C GLY A 42 -16.34 11.86 12.31
N SER A 43 -17.34 11.57 11.47
CA SER A 43 -17.11 11.17 10.08
C SER A 43 -16.54 12.32 9.23
N VAL A 44 -17.02 13.53 9.42
CA VAL A 44 -16.51 14.72 8.72
C VAL A 44 -15.09 15.04 9.18
N GLN A 45 -14.81 14.95 10.49
CA GLN A 45 -13.47 15.13 11.03
C GLN A 45 -12.49 14.11 10.43
N PHE A 46 -12.86 12.82 10.45
CA PHE A 46 -12.06 11.74 9.87
C PHE A 46 -11.81 11.99 8.38
N PHE A 47 -12.86 12.33 7.62
CA PHE A 47 -12.76 12.58 6.19
C PHE A 47 -11.78 13.71 5.86
N ILE A 48 -11.91 14.86 6.53
CA ILE A 48 -11.06 16.01 6.26
C ILE A 48 -9.63 15.74 6.72
N TYR A 49 -9.46 15.22 7.94
CA TYR A 49 -8.15 14.89 8.51
C TYR A 49 -7.40 13.87 7.66
N ASP A 50 -8.02 12.75 7.34
CA ASP A 50 -7.37 11.67 6.62
C ASP A 50 -7.09 12.04 5.16
N THR A 51 -7.97 12.79 4.53
CA THR A 51 -7.73 13.33 3.18
C THR A 51 -6.51 14.24 3.14
N ILE A 52 -6.42 15.21 4.05
CA ILE A 52 -5.27 16.14 4.09
C ILE A 52 -4.00 15.37 4.43
N LYS A 53 -4.03 14.50 5.44
CA LYS A 53 -2.91 13.65 5.85
C LYS A 53 -2.39 12.79 4.70
N ILE A 54 -3.28 12.06 4.04
CA ILE A 54 -2.91 11.18 2.92
C ILE A 54 -2.33 12.00 1.76
N MET A 55 -2.96 13.09 1.37
CA MET A 55 -2.48 13.93 0.27
C MET A 55 -1.12 14.57 0.59
N LEU A 56 -0.88 14.98 1.82
CA LEU A 56 0.38 15.57 2.24
C LEU A 56 1.51 14.53 2.31
N LEU A 57 1.25 13.38 2.94
CA LEU A 57 2.23 12.29 3.01
C LEU A 57 2.54 11.72 1.63
N LEU A 58 1.51 11.56 0.78
CA LEU A 58 1.65 11.11 -0.59
C LEU A 58 2.52 12.08 -1.39
N GLY A 59 2.25 13.39 -1.32
CA GLY A 59 3.02 14.43 -2.00
C GLY A 59 4.48 14.42 -1.58
N VAL A 60 4.76 14.44 -0.27
CA VAL A 60 6.14 14.36 0.23
C VAL A 60 6.83 13.08 -0.25
N LEU A 61 6.14 11.94 -0.19
CA LEU A 61 6.71 10.67 -0.63
C LEU A 61 6.99 10.65 -2.14
N ILE A 62 6.04 11.08 -2.97
CA ILE A 62 6.22 11.14 -4.44
C ILE A 62 7.36 12.08 -4.79
N LEU A 63 7.45 13.23 -4.13
CA LEU A 63 8.52 14.21 -4.35
C LEU A 63 9.89 13.60 -4.04
N ILE A 64 10.05 12.94 -2.90
CA ILE A 64 11.29 12.26 -2.51
C ILE A 64 11.63 11.14 -3.51
N VAL A 65 10.66 10.29 -3.84
CA VAL A 65 10.86 9.16 -4.75
C VAL A 65 11.21 9.65 -6.16
N SER A 66 10.49 10.63 -6.69
CA SER A 66 10.76 11.19 -8.01
C SER A 66 12.11 11.88 -8.07
N TYR A 67 12.52 12.53 -6.98
CA TYR A 67 13.85 13.10 -6.85
C TYR A 67 14.94 12.01 -6.88
N ILE A 68 14.76 10.92 -6.10
CA ILE A 68 15.69 9.79 -6.14
C ILE A 68 15.70 9.13 -7.53
N GLN A 69 14.55 8.95 -8.16
CA GLN A 69 14.45 8.40 -9.52
C GLN A 69 15.18 9.23 -10.56
N SER A 70 15.29 10.55 -10.36
CA SER A 70 16.05 11.40 -11.26
C SER A 70 17.56 11.06 -11.32
N TYR A 71 18.08 10.32 -10.32
CA TYR A 71 19.45 9.78 -10.31
C TYR A 71 19.56 8.37 -10.90
N PHE A 72 18.44 7.63 -10.94
CA PHE A 72 18.39 6.25 -11.41
C PHE A 72 17.45 6.15 -12.62
N PRO A 73 17.90 6.50 -13.82
CA PRO A 73 17.10 6.34 -15.01
C PRO A 73 16.71 4.87 -15.20
N PRO A 74 15.51 4.57 -15.74
CA PRO A 74 14.98 3.22 -15.93
C PRO A 74 15.93 2.27 -16.65
N GLU A 75 16.83 2.81 -17.50
CA GLU A 75 17.82 2.04 -18.25
C GLU A 75 18.89 1.39 -17.35
N ARG A 76 19.30 2.02 -16.26
CA ARG A 76 20.23 1.42 -15.30
C ARG A 76 19.58 0.28 -14.55
N THR A 77 18.33 0.45 -14.15
CA THR A 77 17.52 -0.60 -13.51
C THR A 77 17.27 -1.76 -14.47
N LYS A 78 16.99 -1.47 -15.76
CA LYS A 78 16.90 -2.47 -16.82
C LYS A 78 18.21 -3.26 -16.97
N LYS A 79 19.37 -2.59 -16.88
CA LYS A 79 20.67 -3.23 -17.02
C LYS A 79 21.02 -4.14 -15.85
N ILE A 80 20.53 -3.81 -14.64
CA ILE A 80 20.71 -4.61 -13.43
C ILE A 80 19.73 -5.80 -13.45
N LEU A 81 18.43 -5.54 -13.59
CA LEU A 81 17.39 -6.57 -13.60
C LEU A 81 17.42 -7.45 -14.86
N GLY A 82 17.84 -6.91 -16.00
CA GLY A 82 17.99 -7.66 -17.26
C GLY A 82 19.13 -8.68 -17.29
N ARG A 83 20.04 -8.65 -16.30
CA ARG A 83 21.08 -9.70 -16.11
C ARG A 83 20.49 -10.99 -15.53
N PHE A 84 19.39 -10.90 -14.83
CA PHE A 84 18.71 -12.03 -14.20
C PHE A 84 17.52 -12.43 -15.06
N ARG A 85 17.25 -13.73 -15.17
CA ARG A 85 16.13 -14.28 -15.93
C ARG A 85 15.29 -15.22 -15.06
N GLY A 86 13.99 -15.28 -15.34
CA GLY A 86 13.06 -16.16 -14.66
C GLY A 86 12.87 -15.84 -13.17
N ILE A 87 12.70 -16.87 -12.35
CA ILE A 87 12.35 -16.72 -10.91
C ILE A 87 13.37 -15.89 -10.13
N GLY A 88 14.66 -15.93 -10.49
CA GLY A 88 15.69 -15.11 -9.82
C GLY A 88 15.48 -13.61 -10.02
N ALA A 89 15.06 -13.19 -11.22
CA ALA A 89 14.73 -11.79 -11.49
C ALA A 89 13.49 -11.35 -10.69
N ASN A 90 12.48 -12.21 -10.63
CA ASN A 90 11.25 -11.97 -9.86
C ASN A 90 11.56 -11.84 -8.35
N MET A 91 12.47 -12.67 -7.83
CA MET A 91 12.91 -12.58 -6.42
C MET A 91 13.63 -11.27 -6.13
N ILE A 92 14.54 -10.84 -6.98
CA ILE A 92 15.25 -9.56 -6.81
C ILE A 92 14.28 -8.39 -6.89
N ALA A 93 13.33 -8.44 -7.82
CA ALA A 93 12.30 -7.40 -7.93
C ALA A 93 11.40 -7.34 -6.69
N ALA A 94 11.00 -8.48 -6.15
CA ALA A 94 10.22 -8.57 -4.92
C ALA A 94 11.01 -8.02 -3.71
N LEU A 95 12.28 -8.36 -3.58
CA LEU A 95 13.16 -7.81 -2.54
C LEU A 95 13.34 -6.30 -2.69
N LEU A 96 13.47 -5.81 -3.91
CA LEU A 96 13.58 -4.39 -4.19
C LEU A 96 12.29 -3.65 -3.80
N GLY A 97 11.12 -4.24 -4.06
CA GLY A 97 9.84 -3.73 -3.60
C GLY A 97 9.73 -3.67 -2.06
N THR A 98 10.27 -4.66 -1.37
CA THR A 98 10.27 -4.71 0.10
C THR A 98 11.17 -3.64 0.73
N VAL A 99 12.33 -3.39 0.13
CA VAL A 99 13.29 -2.37 0.65
C VAL A 99 12.78 -0.95 0.38
N THR A 100 12.00 -0.77 -0.66
CA THR A 100 11.46 0.55 -1.03
C THR A 100 10.11 0.77 -0.34
N PRO A 101 9.99 1.76 0.58
CA PRO A 101 8.75 2.01 1.33
C PRO A 101 7.74 2.75 0.44
N PHE A 102 7.22 2.05 -0.56
CA PHE A 102 6.28 2.63 -1.52
C PHE A 102 4.86 2.12 -1.26
N CYS A 103 3.94 3.07 -1.07
CA CYS A 103 2.51 2.74 -1.14
C CYS A 103 2.13 2.31 -2.57
N SER A 104 1.02 1.64 -2.73
CA SER A 104 0.52 1.21 -4.05
C SER A 104 0.41 2.35 -5.07
N CYS A 105 0.13 3.58 -4.63
CA CYS A 105 0.04 4.75 -5.50
C CYS A 105 1.38 5.16 -6.12
N SER A 106 2.49 4.99 -5.40
CA SER A 106 3.84 5.28 -5.90
C SER A 106 4.45 4.09 -6.64
N SER A 107 4.09 2.87 -6.29
CA SER A 107 4.56 1.65 -6.95
C SER A 107 4.02 1.52 -8.39
N ILE A 108 2.80 2.00 -8.67
CA ILE A 108 2.19 1.93 -10.01
C ILE A 108 2.96 2.79 -11.04
N PRO A 109 3.35 4.05 -10.80
CA PRO A 109 4.22 4.80 -11.71
C PRO A 109 5.56 4.12 -11.97
N ILE A 110 6.17 3.50 -10.95
CA ILE A 110 7.42 2.74 -11.11
C ILE A 110 7.19 1.49 -11.97
N PHE A 111 6.09 0.77 -11.73
CA PHE A 111 5.65 -0.36 -12.55
C PHE A 111 5.50 0.05 -14.02
N ILE A 112 4.87 1.20 -14.31
CA ILE A 112 4.73 1.75 -15.65
C ILE A 112 6.12 2.01 -16.24
N GLY A 113 7.03 2.65 -15.49
CA GLY A 113 8.39 2.91 -15.92
C GLY A 113 9.17 1.63 -16.25
N PHE A 114 9.11 0.61 -15.42
CA PHE A 114 9.74 -0.69 -15.65
C PHE A 114 9.17 -1.41 -16.88
N THR A 115 7.86 -1.37 -17.03
CA THR A 115 7.17 -1.99 -18.16
C THR A 115 7.48 -1.27 -19.48
N SER A 116 7.51 0.08 -19.48
CA SER A 116 7.90 0.89 -20.63
C SER A 116 9.40 0.68 -21.00
N ALA A 117 10.24 0.42 -20.01
CA ALA A 117 11.64 0.06 -20.23
C ALA A 117 11.81 -1.36 -20.80
N GLY A 118 10.74 -2.15 -20.95
CA GLY A 118 10.74 -3.49 -21.53
C GLY A 118 11.21 -4.58 -20.57
N LEU A 119 11.06 -4.40 -19.26
CA LEU A 119 11.26 -5.48 -18.29
C LEU A 119 10.14 -6.53 -18.41
N PRO A 120 10.43 -7.82 -18.15
CA PRO A 120 9.43 -8.87 -18.14
C PRO A 120 8.28 -8.58 -17.18
N LEU A 121 7.05 -8.93 -17.54
CA LEU A 121 5.87 -8.70 -16.69
C LEU A 121 5.98 -9.40 -15.33
N GLY A 122 6.58 -10.58 -15.27
CA GLY A 122 6.82 -11.27 -14.00
C GLY A 122 7.62 -10.43 -13.02
N VAL A 123 8.68 -9.80 -13.50
CA VAL A 123 9.55 -8.92 -12.70
C VAL A 123 8.79 -7.69 -12.21
N THR A 124 8.07 -7.03 -13.10
CA THR A 124 7.33 -5.80 -12.77
C THR A 124 6.17 -6.07 -11.82
N PHE A 125 5.47 -7.20 -11.99
CA PHE A 125 4.40 -7.59 -11.08
C PHE A 125 4.91 -8.13 -9.73
N SER A 126 6.04 -8.83 -9.70
CA SER A 126 6.68 -9.22 -8.42
C SER A 126 7.02 -8.00 -7.57
N PHE A 127 7.55 -6.95 -8.18
CA PHE A 127 7.77 -5.67 -7.53
C PHE A 127 6.45 -5.01 -7.07
N LEU A 128 5.44 -4.97 -7.95
CA LEU A 128 4.15 -4.33 -7.67
C LEU A 128 3.37 -5.02 -6.55
N ILE A 129 3.48 -6.34 -6.42
CA ILE A 129 2.82 -7.12 -5.35
C ILE A 129 3.56 -6.92 -4.03
N SER A 130 4.90 -7.03 -4.03
CA SER A 130 5.68 -6.97 -2.80
C SER A 130 5.66 -5.59 -2.16
N SER A 131 5.75 -4.53 -2.95
CA SER A 131 5.92 -3.16 -2.46
C SER A 131 4.82 -2.68 -1.50
N PRO A 132 3.52 -2.80 -1.78
CA PRO A 132 2.48 -2.43 -0.84
C PRO A 132 2.17 -3.51 0.21
N MET A 133 2.57 -4.76 -0.02
CA MET A 133 2.27 -5.88 0.87
C MET A 133 3.31 -6.03 1.97
N VAL A 134 4.58 -5.74 1.65
CA VAL A 134 5.72 -6.03 2.55
C VAL A 134 6.76 -4.92 2.43
N ASP A 135 6.69 -3.92 3.28
CA ASP A 135 7.72 -2.90 3.38
C ASP A 135 8.48 -2.96 4.72
N LEU A 136 9.67 -2.35 4.77
CA LEU A 136 10.49 -2.34 5.97
C LEU A 136 9.84 -1.58 7.14
N GLY A 137 9.03 -0.57 6.84
CA GLY A 137 8.29 0.17 7.87
C GLY A 137 7.23 -0.71 8.53
N SER A 138 6.47 -1.46 7.72
CA SER A 138 5.50 -2.43 8.22
C SER A 138 6.16 -3.55 9.01
N LEU A 139 7.34 -4.02 8.61
CA LEU A 139 8.10 -5.02 9.37
C LEU A 139 8.41 -4.54 10.80
N VAL A 140 9.01 -3.35 10.93
CA VAL A 140 9.37 -2.77 12.25
C VAL A 140 8.13 -2.61 13.13
N LEU A 141 7.04 -2.17 12.54
CA LEU A 141 5.80 -1.92 13.23
C LEU A 141 5.09 -3.22 13.66
N LEU A 142 5.01 -4.20 12.77
CA LEU A 142 4.49 -5.53 13.11
C LEU A 142 5.35 -6.22 14.18
N MET A 143 6.67 -6.01 14.18
CA MET A 143 7.55 -6.50 15.24
C MET A 143 7.21 -5.90 16.60
N SER A 144 6.81 -4.64 16.67
CA SER A 144 6.47 -3.96 17.91
C SER A 144 5.13 -4.40 18.50
N ILE A 145 4.19 -4.81 17.66
CA ILE A 145 2.80 -5.12 18.05
C ILE A 145 2.60 -6.64 18.20
N PHE A 146 2.97 -7.41 17.19
CA PHE A 146 2.72 -8.84 17.11
C PHE A 146 3.95 -9.70 17.47
N GLY A 147 5.10 -9.04 17.68
CA GLY A 147 6.36 -9.70 17.93
C GLY A 147 7.12 -10.09 16.66
N TRP A 148 8.44 -10.31 16.83
CA TRP A 148 9.38 -10.52 15.73
C TRP A 148 9.09 -11.79 14.90
N LYS A 149 8.57 -12.85 15.54
CA LYS A 149 8.25 -14.11 14.83
C LYS A 149 7.14 -13.91 13.79
N VAL A 150 6.05 -13.25 14.19
CA VAL A 150 4.92 -12.94 13.29
C VAL A 150 5.37 -12.05 12.15
N ALA A 151 6.15 -11.02 12.46
CA ALA A 151 6.63 -10.07 11.46
C ALA A 151 7.53 -10.73 10.40
N ILE A 152 8.47 -11.61 10.80
CA ILE A 152 9.31 -12.32 9.85
C ILE A 152 8.49 -13.27 8.97
N VAL A 153 7.58 -14.03 9.55
CA VAL A 153 6.72 -14.96 8.78
C VAL A 153 5.85 -14.16 7.80
N TYR A 154 5.32 -13.02 8.21
CA TYR A 154 4.55 -12.13 7.35
C TYR A 154 5.36 -11.69 6.12
N VAL A 155 6.59 -11.21 6.32
CA VAL A 155 7.48 -10.78 5.24
C VAL A 155 7.81 -11.93 4.30
N LEU A 156 8.17 -13.09 4.83
CA LEU A 156 8.50 -14.26 4.01
C LEU A 156 7.32 -14.73 3.17
N LEU A 157 6.13 -14.79 3.74
CA LEU A 157 4.92 -15.18 3.02
C LEU A 157 4.54 -14.16 1.95
N GLY A 158 4.63 -12.86 2.26
CA GLY A 158 4.39 -11.80 1.29
C GLY A 158 5.37 -11.86 0.11
N LEU A 159 6.66 -12.11 0.36
CA LEU A 159 7.66 -12.32 -0.69
C LEU A 159 7.35 -13.56 -1.54
N ILE A 160 6.93 -14.66 -0.92
CA ILE A 160 6.55 -15.88 -1.65
C ILE A 160 5.36 -15.59 -2.58
N ILE A 161 4.34 -14.87 -2.11
CA ILE A 161 3.20 -14.48 -2.94
C ILE A 161 3.64 -13.59 -4.09
N ALA A 162 4.51 -12.61 -3.83
CA ALA A 162 4.99 -11.69 -4.85
C ALA A 162 5.76 -12.41 -5.95
N VAL A 163 6.67 -13.31 -5.60
CA VAL A 163 7.45 -14.09 -6.57
C VAL A 163 6.57 -15.10 -7.30
N ALA A 164 5.71 -15.80 -6.59
CA ALA A 164 4.79 -16.77 -7.21
C ALA A 164 3.79 -16.09 -8.14
N GLY A 165 3.20 -14.97 -7.71
CA GLY A 165 2.23 -14.19 -8.48
C GLY A 165 2.86 -13.60 -9.74
N GLY A 166 4.03 -12.97 -9.64
CA GLY A 166 4.76 -12.45 -10.78
C GLY A 166 5.16 -13.57 -11.76
N SER A 167 5.66 -14.70 -11.24
CA SER A 167 6.02 -15.86 -12.09
C SER A 167 4.82 -16.46 -12.79
N LEU A 168 3.65 -16.47 -12.14
CA LEU A 168 2.40 -16.94 -12.76
C LEU A 168 1.96 -16.01 -13.89
N ILE A 169 2.01 -14.68 -13.67
CA ILE A 169 1.67 -13.69 -14.71
C ILE A 169 2.62 -13.81 -15.91
N GLU A 170 3.93 -14.02 -15.67
CA GLU A 170 4.91 -14.24 -16.73
C GLU A 170 4.58 -15.48 -17.58
N LYS A 171 4.23 -16.59 -16.94
CA LYS A 171 3.86 -17.84 -17.63
C LYS A 171 2.58 -17.73 -18.47
N LEU A 172 1.69 -16.80 -18.11
CA LEU A 172 0.45 -16.58 -18.84
C LEU A 172 0.62 -15.73 -20.10
N HIS A 173 1.84 -15.25 -20.40
CA HIS A 173 2.17 -14.46 -21.59
C HIS A 173 1.17 -13.32 -21.86
N LEU A 174 0.91 -12.51 -20.85
CA LEU A 174 -0.10 -11.44 -20.89
C LEU A 174 0.46 -10.08 -21.33
N GLU A 175 1.59 -10.05 -22.05
CA GLU A 175 2.23 -8.81 -22.55
C GLU A 175 1.27 -7.97 -23.40
N ASN A 176 0.30 -8.62 -24.09
CA ASN A 176 -0.70 -7.92 -24.90
C ASN A 176 -1.82 -7.25 -24.10
N GLU A 177 -1.90 -7.54 -22.81
CA GLU A 177 -2.87 -6.97 -21.90
C GLU A 177 -2.35 -5.69 -21.17
N VAL A 178 -1.15 -5.23 -21.50
CA VAL A 178 -0.64 -3.91 -21.11
C VAL A 178 -1.14 -2.88 -22.12
N GLU A 179 -1.47 -1.67 -21.65
CA GLU A 179 -1.96 -0.58 -22.50
C GLU A 179 -0.88 -0.14 -23.53
N GLU A 180 -1.29 0.18 -24.74
CA GLU A 180 -0.38 0.44 -25.87
C GLU A 180 0.53 1.65 -25.65
N TYR A 181 0.03 2.68 -24.96
CA TYR A 181 0.83 3.89 -24.68
C TYR A 181 2.04 3.59 -23.77
N ILE A 182 1.98 2.51 -22.96
CA ILE A 182 3.09 2.05 -22.12
C ILE A 182 4.10 1.26 -22.95
N LYS A 183 3.61 0.40 -23.86
CA LYS A 183 4.48 -0.40 -24.75
C LYS A 183 5.21 0.45 -25.77
N ASN A 184 4.51 1.44 -26.33
CA ASN A 184 5.00 2.33 -27.36
C ASN A 184 5.58 3.63 -26.76
N GLY A 185 5.49 3.80 -25.44
CA GLY A 185 6.14 4.88 -24.74
C GLY A 185 7.63 4.78 -25.03
N LYS A 186 8.12 5.66 -25.92
CA LYS A 186 9.53 5.97 -25.96
C LYS A 186 9.89 6.29 -24.52
N SER A 187 10.79 5.50 -23.94
CA SER A 187 11.51 5.97 -22.76
C SER A 187 11.73 7.46 -23.03
N VAL A 188 11.19 8.31 -22.16
CA VAL A 188 11.48 9.74 -22.29
C VAL A 188 13.00 9.75 -22.25
N ASP A 189 13.63 9.87 -23.42
CA ASP A 189 15.04 10.17 -23.52
C ASP A 189 15.19 11.50 -22.78
N ILE A 190 15.39 11.40 -21.49
CA ILE A 190 15.92 12.50 -20.72
C ILE A 190 17.32 12.63 -21.28
N PRO A 191 17.65 13.71 -22.03
CA PRO A 191 18.99 13.91 -22.52
C PRO A 191 19.93 13.69 -21.35
N GLN A 192 21.01 12.95 -21.56
CA GLN A 192 22.07 12.72 -20.55
C GLN A 192 22.86 14.02 -20.26
N GLU A 193 22.25 15.18 -20.40
CA GLU A 193 22.74 16.41 -19.85
C GLU A 193 22.66 16.29 -18.33
N GLU A 194 23.75 16.62 -17.67
CA GLU A 194 23.87 16.66 -16.22
C GLU A 194 22.76 17.54 -15.66
N LEU A 195 21.63 16.92 -15.32
CA LEU A 195 20.50 17.62 -14.71
C LEU A 195 21.00 18.29 -13.44
N HIS A 196 20.97 19.61 -13.41
CA HIS A 196 21.29 20.38 -12.22
C HIS A 196 20.25 20.12 -11.12
N PHE A 197 20.59 20.38 -9.89
CA PHE A 197 19.72 20.19 -8.72
C PHE A 197 18.31 20.80 -8.92
N LYS A 198 18.23 21.99 -9.54
CA LYS A 198 16.98 22.68 -9.81
C LYS A 198 16.10 21.93 -10.81
N ASP A 199 16.69 21.36 -11.85
CA ASP A 199 15.96 20.61 -12.88
C ASP A 199 15.39 19.31 -12.33
N ARG A 200 16.15 18.64 -11.45
CA ARG A 200 15.69 17.44 -10.73
C ARG A 200 14.54 17.74 -9.80
N LEU A 201 14.60 18.85 -9.07
CA LEU A 201 13.54 19.27 -8.17
C LEU A 201 12.28 19.67 -8.96
N HIS A 202 12.46 20.36 -10.08
CA HIS A 202 11.35 20.73 -10.99
C HIS A 202 10.68 19.48 -11.57
N PHE A 203 11.46 18.52 -12.04
CA PHE A 203 10.97 17.22 -12.50
C PHE A 203 10.17 16.48 -11.40
N ALA A 204 10.73 16.42 -10.19
CA ALA A 204 10.04 15.77 -9.05
C ALA A 204 8.73 16.47 -8.71
N TRP A 205 8.71 17.80 -8.74
CA TRP A 205 7.50 18.60 -8.50
C TRP A 205 6.44 18.40 -9.58
N GLU A 206 6.81 18.41 -10.85
CA GLU A 206 5.86 18.15 -11.95
C GLU A 206 5.25 16.74 -11.86
N GLN A 207 6.06 15.73 -11.52
CA GLN A 207 5.60 14.38 -11.31
C GLN A 207 4.64 14.28 -10.12
N ASP A 208 4.97 14.97 -9.01
CA ASP A 208 4.13 15.02 -7.82
C ASP A 208 2.77 15.64 -8.13
N VAL A 209 2.75 16.85 -8.68
CA VAL A 209 1.51 17.55 -9.03
C VAL A 209 0.67 16.76 -10.03
N SER A 210 1.30 16.16 -11.05
CA SER A 210 0.62 15.33 -12.04
C SER A 210 -0.03 14.10 -11.40
N THR A 211 0.71 13.42 -10.51
CA THR A 211 0.23 12.22 -9.82
C THR A 211 -0.84 12.58 -8.79
N ALA A 212 -0.61 13.61 -7.98
CA ALA A 212 -1.57 14.09 -6.99
C ALA A 212 -2.94 14.44 -7.63
N LYS A 213 -2.94 15.17 -8.74
CA LYS A 213 -4.17 15.49 -9.48
C LYS A 213 -4.92 14.24 -9.99
N LYS A 214 -4.20 13.22 -10.40
CA LYS A 214 -4.80 11.95 -10.88
C LYS A 214 -5.35 11.12 -9.73
N VAL A 215 -4.71 11.14 -8.57
CA VAL A 215 -5.01 10.31 -7.41
C VAL A 215 -6.06 10.94 -6.50
N ALA A 216 -6.07 12.28 -6.38
CA ALA A 216 -6.95 13.03 -5.47
C ALA A 216 -8.43 12.60 -5.52
N PRO A 217 -9.09 12.49 -6.69
CA PRO A 217 -10.51 12.11 -6.72
C PRO A 217 -10.75 10.70 -6.15
N TYR A 218 -9.79 9.80 -6.32
CA TYR A 218 -9.91 8.43 -5.83
C TYR A 218 -9.63 8.33 -4.33
N VAL A 219 -8.70 9.13 -3.83
CA VAL A 219 -8.45 9.29 -2.39
C VAL A 219 -9.70 9.83 -1.70
N LEU A 220 -10.33 10.86 -2.26
CA LEU A 220 -11.57 11.43 -1.72
C LEU A 220 -12.70 10.38 -1.64
N ILE A 221 -12.88 9.58 -2.68
CA ILE A 221 -13.87 8.50 -2.69
C ILE A 221 -13.51 7.43 -1.65
N GLY A 222 -12.26 6.97 -1.62
CA GLY A 222 -11.80 5.93 -0.70
C GLY A 222 -11.89 6.35 0.77
N VAL A 223 -11.43 7.56 1.09
CA VAL A 223 -11.52 8.11 2.46
C VAL A 223 -12.98 8.38 2.83
N GLY A 224 -13.82 8.81 1.87
CA GLY A 224 -15.26 9.00 2.09
C GLY A 224 -15.95 7.69 2.48
N ILE A 225 -15.67 6.60 1.78
CA ILE A 225 -16.16 5.27 2.13
C ILE A 225 -15.61 4.85 3.51
N GLY A 226 -14.31 5.06 3.77
CA GLY A 226 -13.68 4.79 5.06
C GLY A 226 -14.35 5.55 6.22
N ALA A 227 -14.66 6.84 6.03
CA ALA A 227 -15.32 7.67 7.03
C ALA A 227 -16.74 7.16 7.37
N ILE A 228 -17.47 6.66 6.38
CA ILE A 228 -18.77 6.03 6.59
C ILE A 228 -18.59 4.73 7.37
N ILE A 229 -17.68 3.87 6.98
CA ILE A 229 -17.47 2.57 7.65
C ILE A 229 -17.04 2.79 9.10
N HIS A 230 -16.10 3.70 9.36
CA HIS A 230 -15.51 3.91 10.68
C HIS A 230 -16.54 4.33 11.75
N ASN A 231 -17.49 5.19 11.40
CA ASN A 231 -18.44 5.75 12.38
C ASN A 231 -19.86 5.16 12.33
N TRP A 232 -20.20 4.45 11.25
CA TRP A 232 -21.58 3.93 11.08
C TRP A 232 -21.67 2.42 11.29
N ILE A 233 -20.57 1.67 11.16
CA ILE A 233 -20.57 0.24 11.45
C ILE A 233 -20.24 0.03 12.93
N PRO A 234 -21.19 -0.48 13.76
CA PRO A 234 -20.92 -0.80 15.15
C PRO A 234 -19.80 -1.85 15.25
N GLU A 235 -18.87 -1.63 16.17
CA GLU A 235 -17.77 -2.56 16.44
C GLU A 235 -18.27 -3.99 16.73
N GLU A 236 -19.44 -4.12 17.35
CA GLU A 236 -20.08 -5.41 17.64
C GLU A 236 -20.38 -6.24 16.40
N ILE A 237 -20.75 -5.58 15.29
CA ILE A 237 -20.99 -6.25 14.01
C ILE A 237 -19.66 -6.73 13.43
N ILE A 238 -18.61 -5.91 13.51
CA ILE A 238 -17.26 -6.26 13.05
C ILE A 238 -16.76 -7.49 13.81
N VAL A 239 -16.87 -7.51 15.13
CA VAL A 239 -16.45 -8.63 15.98
C VAL A 239 -17.29 -9.89 15.72
N LYS A 240 -18.61 -9.76 15.53
CA LYS A 240 -19.47 -10.89 15.21
C LYS A 240 -19.12 -11.54 13.86
N ILE A 241 -18.70 -10.73 12.89
CA ILE A 241 -18.37 -11.20 11.53
C ILE A 241 -16.92 -11.67 11.46
N LEU A 242 -15.99 -10.97 12.10
CA LEU A 242 -14.54 -11.23 12.03
C LEU A 242 -13.98 -12.00 13.24
N GLY A 243 -14.84 -12.32 14.22
CA GLY A 243 -14.41 -13.04 15.43
C GLY A 243 -14.01 -14.50 15.18
N ALA A 244 -13.40 -15.10 16.19
CA ALA A 244 -12.77 -16.43 16.14
C ALA A 244 -13.70 -17.57 15.71
N ASN A 245 -15.00 -17.43 15.85
CA ASN A 245 -15.97 -18.47 15.55
C ASN A 245 -16.43 -18.55 14.09
N ASN A 246 -15.94 -17.63 13.23
CA ASN A 246 -16.33 -17.59 11.81
C ASN A 246 -15.21 -18.13 10.92
N PRO A 247 -15.35 -19.33 10.33
CA PRO A 247 -14.36 -19.86 9.40
C PRO A 247 -14.16 -19.00 8.15
N PHE A 248 -15.15 -18.20 7.78
CA PHE A 248 -15.09 -17.27 6.64
C PHE A 248 -14.51 -15.90 7.03
N GLY A 249 -14.09 -15.70 8.29
CA GLY A 249 -13.57 -14.44 8.79
C GLY A 249 -12.42 -13.88 7.95
N VAL A 250 -11.49 -14.72 7.49
CA VAL A 250 -10.37 -14.34 6.63
C VAL A 250 -10.85 -13.78 5.27
N ILE A 251 -11.81 -14.45 4.64
CA ILE A 251 -12.35 -14.04 3.34
C ILE A 251 -13.09 -12.71 3.47
N ILE A 252 -13.93 -12.60 4.49
CA ILE A 252 -14.73 -11.40 4.77
C ILE A 252 -13.78 -10.23 5.09
N ALA A 253 -12.76 -10.45 5.91
CA ALA A 253 -11.76 -9.44 6.25
C ALA A 253 -11.01 -8.93 5.02
N THR A 254 -10.59 -9.83 4.14
CA THR A 254 -9.93 -9.47 2.89
C THR A 254 -10.84 -8.60 2.02
N ILE A 255 -12.10 -9.01 1.83
CA ILE A 255 -13.07 -8.27 1.02
C ILE A 255 -13.43 -6.92 1.67
N ALA A 256 -13.58 -6.88 2.98
CA ALA A 256 -13.87 -5.65 3.72
C ALA A 256 -12.74 -4.62 3.63
N GLY A 257 -11.50 -5.07 3.45
CA GLY A 257 -10.35 -4.20 3.22
C GLY A 257 -10.34 -3.51 1.85
N VAL A 258 -10.91 -4.14 0.81
CA VAL A 258 -10.83 -3.62 -0.58
C VAL A 258 -11.38 -2.20 -0.76
N PRO A 259 -12.56 -1.83 -0.24
CA PRO A 259 -13.08 -0.47 -0.40
C PRO A 259 -12.31 0.58 0.41
N MET A 260 -11.54 0.15 1.40
CA MET A 260 -10.78 1.06 2.26
C MET A 260 -9.46 1.45 1.58
N TYR A 261 -9.06 2.69 1.79
CA TYR A 261 -7.73 3.16 1.41
C TYR A 261 -7.01 3.63 2.68
N ALA A 262 -6.05 2.85 3.11
CA ALA A 262 -5.17 3.21 4.20
C ALA A 262 -3.79 2.57 3.98
N ASP A 263 -2.77 3.19 4.52
CA ASP A 263 -1.47 2.58 4.67
C ASP A 263 -1.46 1.63 5.89
N ILE A 264 -0.38 0.92 6.08
CA ILE A 264 -0.26 -0.03 7.18
C ILE A 264 -0.34 0.69 8.55
N PHE A 265 0.18 1.92 8.63
CA PHE A 265 0.13 2.73 9.86
C PHE A 265 -1.31 3.12 10.23
N GLY A 266 -2.15 3.39 9.22
CA GLY A 266 -3.57 3.69 9.43
C GLY A 266 -4.40 2.47 9.81
N THR A 267 -3.97 1.25 9.43
CA THR A 267 -4.70 0.02 9.74
C THR A 267 -4.40 -0.54 11.13
N ILE A 268 -3.31 -0.13 11.77
CA ILE A 268 -2.87 -0.66 13.05
C ILE A 268 -3.87 -0.46 14.19
N PRO A 269 -4.43 0.74 14.43
CA PRO A 269 -5.41 0.91 15.50
C PRO A 269 -6.61 -0.02 15.33
N ILE A 270 -7.01 -0.27 14.08
CA ILE A 270 -8.10 -1.21 13.75
C ILE A 270 -7.65 -2.65 14.06
N ALA A 271 -6.42 -3.01 13.69
CA ALA A 271 -5.85 -4.31 13.96
C ALA A 271 -5.76 -4.61 15.46
N GLU A 272 -5.26 -3.66 16.25
CA GLU A 272 -5.20 -3.77 17.72
C GLU A 272 -6.59 -3.89 18.35
N ALA A 273 -7.55 -3.09 17.91
CA ALA A 273 -8.93 -3.16 18.38
C ALA A 273 -9.59 -4.51 18.05
N LEU A 274 -9.37 -5.05 16.84
CA LEU A 274 -9.88 -6.35 16.44
C LEU A 274 -9.28 -7.49 17.27
N LEU A 275 -7.95 -7.46 17.52
CA LEU A 275 -7.29 -8.46 18.36
C LEU A 275 -7.76 -8.39 19.81
N ALA A 276 -7.86 -7.19 20.38
CA ALA A 276 -8.36 -7.00 21.74
C ALA A 276 -9.79 -7.54 21.93
N LYS A 277 -10.58 -7.59 20.84
CA LYS A 277 -11.92 -8.15 20.81
C LYS A 277 -11.97 -9.63 20.43
N GLY A 278 -10.82 -10.29 20.30
CA GLY A 278 -10.73 -11.74 20.08
C GLY A 278 -10.80 -12.17 18.62
N ALA A 279 -10.50 -11.29 17.67
CA ALA A 279 -10.28 -11.69 16.29
C ALA A 279 -9.00 -12.53 16.17
N LEU A 280 -8.98 -13.50 15.26
CA LEU A 280 -7.80 -14.31 14.98
C LEU A 280 -6.73 -13.49 14.26
N LEU A 281 -5.47 -13.80 14.54
CA LEU A 281 -4.32 -13.10 13.94
C LEU A 281 -4.37 -13.09 12.41
N GLY A 282 -4.68 -14.22 11.79
CA GLY A 282 -4.76 -14.30 10.33
C GLY A 282 -5.91 -13.48 9.73
N VAL A 283 -7.02 -13.31 10.45
CA VAL A 283 -8.13 -12.43 10.03
C VAL A 283 -7.66 -10.98 9.99
N VAL A 284 -6.97 -10.55 11.04
CA VAL A 284 -6.44 -9.18 11.17
C VAL A 284 -5.39 -8.90 10.09
N LEU A 285 -4.43 -9.80 9.92
CA LEU A 285 -3.38 -9.64 8.92
C LEU A 285 -3.93 -9.67 7.48
N SER A 286 -4.94 -10.50 7.20
CA SER A 286 -5.62 -10.51 5.90
C SER A 286 -6.37 -9.22 5.62
N PHE A 287 -7.01 -8.63 6.62
CA PHE A 287 -7.61 -7.31 6.50
C PHE A 287 -6.56 -6.25 6.15
N MET A 288 -5.45 -6.20 6.89
CA MET A 288 -4.37 -5.25 6.64
C MET A 288 -3.78 -5.40 5.23
N MET A 289 -3.47 -6.64 4.81
CA MET A 289 -3.00 -6.91 3.45
C MET A 289 -4.02 -6.52 2.38
N GLY A 290 -5.31 -6.77 2.61
CA GLY A 290 -6.39 -6.40 1.71
C GLY A 290 -6.49 -4.89 1.49
N VAL A 291 -6.43 -4.12 2.58
CA VAL A 291 -6.45 -2.65 2.55
C VAL A 291 -5.24 -2.08 1.79
N THR A 292 -4.04 -2.58 2.05
CA THR A 292 -2.81 -2.03 1.47
C THR A 292 -2.60 -2.44 0.01
N THR A 293 -2.93 -3.68 -0.36
CA THR A 293 -2.61 -4.23 -1.68
C THR A 293 -3.76 -4.10 -2.67
N LEU A 294 -5.01 -4.32 -2.22
CA LEU A 294 -6.20 -4.41 -3.08
C LEU A 294 -7.12 -3.18 -2.98
N SER A 295 -6.65 -2.07 -2.41
CA SER A 295 -7.48 -0.88 -2.26
C SER A 295 -8.07 -0.40 -3.59
N LEU A 296 -9.34 0.01 -3.55
CA LEU A 296 -10.08 0.44 -4.73
C LEU A 296 -9.38 1.56 -5.53
N PRO A 297 -8.81 2.61 -4.91
CA PRO A 297 -8.06 3.63 -5.63
C PRO A 297 -6.86 3.07 -6.39
N SER A 298 -6.12 2.14 -5.79
CA SER A 298 -4.96 1.49 -6.43
C SER A 298 -5.37 0.66 -7.63
N MET A 299 -6.49 -0.07 -7.54
CA MET A 299 -7.02 -0.85 -8.65
C MET A 299 -7.47 0.03 -9.82
N ILE A 300 -8.10 1.18 -9.53
CA ILE A 300 -8.49 2.15 -10.56
C ILE A 300 -7.25 2.77 -11.23
N MET A 301 -6.20 3.07 -10.49
CA MET A 301 -4.94 3.55 -11.06
C MET A 301 -4.28 2.50 -11.93
N LEU A 302 -4.19 1.25 -11.46
CA LEU A 302 -3.61 0.15 -12.20
C LEU A 302 -4.41 -0.16 -13.49
N ARG A 303 -5.75 0.01 -13.45
CA ARG A 303 -6.61 -0.14 -14.64
C ARG A 303 -6.23 0.80 -15.80
N LYS A 304 -5.60 1.94 -15.51
CA LYS A 304 -5.10 2.84 -16.56
C LYS A 304 -3.81 2.31 -17.21
N ALA A 305 -3.09 1.44 -16.55
CA ALA A 305 -1.84 0.87 -17.05
C ALA A 305 -2.05 -0.50 -17.72
N VAL A 306 -3.03 -1.26 -17.27
CA VAL A 306 -3.29 -2.61 -17.76
C VAL A 306 -4.75 -2.81 -18.16
N LYS A 307 -5.00 -3.68 -19.13
CA LYS A 307 -6.35 -4.03 -19.57
C LYS A 307 -7.10 -4.85 -18.50
N PRO A 308 -8.45 -4.87 -18.53
CA PRO A 308 -9.26 -5.52 -17.49
C PRO A 308 -8.86 -6.97 -17.21
N LYS A 309 -8.50 -7.74 -18.22
CA LYS A 309 -8.13 -9.15 -18.07
C LYS A 309 -6.93 -9.33 -17.16
N LEU A 310 -5.86 -8.57 -17.39
CA LEU A 310 -4.65 -8.63 -16.54
C LEU A 310 -4.92 -8.11 -15.13
N LEU A 311 -5.74 -7.04 -15.00
CA LEU A 311 -6.16 -6.52 -13.71
C LEU A 311 -6.92 -7.56 -12.88
N TRP A 312 -7.90 -8.27 -13.46
CA TRP A 312 -8.64 -9.29 -12.74
C TRP A 312 -7.77 -10.48 -12.31
N ILE A 313 -6.81 -10.88 -13.17
CA ILE A 313 -5.83 -11.92 -12.82
C ILE A 313 -4.96 -11.47 -11.64
N PHE A 314 -4.48 -10.23 -11.65
CA PHE A 314 -3.72 -9.66 -10.54
C PHE A 314 -4.55 -9.65 -9.24
N ILE A 315 -5.78 -9.16 -9.29
CA ILE A 315 -6.70 -9.15 -8.13
C ILE A 315 -6.92 -10.58 -7.61
N ALA A 316 -7.16 -11.54 -8.49
CA ALA A 316 -7.38 -12.93 -8.11
C ALA A 316 -6.14 -13.53 -7.43
N ILE A 317 -4.94 -13.32 -7.99
CA ILE A 317 -3.68 -13.81 -7.40
C ILE A 317 -3.46 -13.21 -6.01
N CYS A 318 -3.60 -11.89 -5.88
CA CYS A 318 -3.42 -11.24 -4.59
C CYS A 318 -4.48 -11.68 -3.57
N THR A 319 -5.74 -11.78 -3.97
CA THR A 319 -6.83 -12.22 -3.07
C THR A 319 -6.61 -13.64 -2.59
N VAL A 320 -6.30 -14.57 -3.49
CA VAL A 320 -5.99 -15.97 -3.12
C VAL A 320 -4.76 -16.03 -2.22
N GLY A 321 -3.70 -15.30 -2.54
CA GLY A 321 -2.51 -15.23 -1.72
C GLY A 321 -2.79 -14.71 -0.31
N ILE A 322 -3.54 -13.64 -0.17
CA ILE A 322 -3.92 -13.04 1.14
C ILE A 322 -4.76 -14.02 1.94
N ILE A 323 -5.74 -14.68 1.33
CA ILE A 323 -6.58 -15.68 1.98
C ILE A 323 -5.75 -16.87 2.48
N LEU A 324 -4.84 -17.38 1.65
CA LEU A 324 -3.93 -18.47 2.06
C LEU A 324 -3.06 -18.07 3.25
N VAL A 325 -2.48 -16.88 3.23
CA VAL A 325 -1.70 -16.34 4.34
C VAL A 325 -2.54 -16.21 5.60
N GLY A 326 -3.76 -15.70 5.49
CA GLY A 326 -4.65 -15.55 6.62
C GLY A 326 -4.99 -16.87 7.30
N TYR A 327 -5.35 -17.88 6.53
CA TYR A 327 -5.61 -19.22 7.10
C TYR A 327 -4.33 -19.85 7.68
N LEU A 328 -3.17 -19.67 7.04
CA LEU A 328 -1.91 -20.15 7.56
C LEU A 328 -1.58 -19.52 8.92
N PHE A 329 -1.74 -18.18 9.04
CA PHE A 329 -1.53 -17.50 10.31
C PHE A 329 -2.49 -17.96 11.40
N ASN A 330 -3.76 -18.21 11.07
CA ASN A 330 -4.70 -18.78 12.03
C ASN A 330 -4.27 -20.18 12.50
N ALA A 331 -3.72 -20.99 11.60
CA ALA A 331 -3.24 -22.34 11.95
C ALA A 331 -1.99 -22.33 12.81
N ILE A 332 -1.05 -21.40 12.55
CA ILE A 332 0.23 -21.32 13.29
C ILE A 332 0.18 -20.35 14.48
N GLN A 333 -0.93 -19.63 14.69
CA GLN A 333 -1.10 -18.69 15.81
C GLN A 333 -0.71 -19.31 17.16
N PRO A 334 -1.10 -20.57 17.52
CA PRO A 334 -0.76 -21.17 18.81
C PRO A 334 0.75 -21.38 19.02
N THR A 335 1.53 -21.38 17.94
CA THR A 335 3.00 -21.58 17.99
C THR A 335 3.78 -20.27 17.94
N LEU A 336 3.12 -19.17 17.55
CA LEU A 336 3.74 -17.85 17.40
C LEU A 336 3.54 -16.96 18.62
N ILE A 337 2.39 -17.09 19.24
CA ILE A 337 1.96 -16.39 20.46
C ILE A 337 1.87 -17.39 21.60
#